data_fa118c9f0ee06c0f868689a9d86d9bee
#
_entry.id   fa118c9f0ee06c0f868689a9d86d9bee
#
_cell.length_a   1.000
_cell.length_b   1.000
_cell.length_c   1.000
_cell.angle_alpha   90.00
_cell.angle_beta   90.00
_cell.angle_gamma   90.00
#
_symmetry.space_group_name_H-M   'P 1'
#
loop_
_entity.id
_entity.type
_entity.pdbx_description
1 polymer ?
#
loop_
_entity_poly.entity_id
_entity_poly.type
_entity_poly.pdbx_seq_one_letter_code
_entity_poly.pdbx_strand_id
1 'polypeptide(L)'
;MLNRMAMVSGLENDPVMKREKEWSVQGLYTYTTPLFKEAGLSDYRLLRLLQEDRENNTDLYYTLKVYLLNENNVTMAADSLHIHRNTLVYRLKQIRECIEADINDNETARELLAFMMMYDISRQDEKRQK
;
A
#
# COMPACT_ATOMS: atom_id res chain seq x y z
N MET A 1 -1.63 -23.19 -8.79
CA MET A 1 -2.94 -22.87 -8.22
C MET A 1 -3.55 -21.63 -8.86
N LEU A 2 -2.81 -20.51 -8.92
CA LEU A 2 -3.29 -19.30 -9.57
C LEU A 2 -3.53 -19.49 -11.07
N ASN A 3 -2.72 -20.30 -11.75
CA ASN A 3 -2.92 -20.61 -13.18
C ASN A 3 -4.26 -21.30 -13.44
N ARG A 4 -4.69 -22.17 -12.53
CA ARG A 4 -5.99 -22.83 -12.64
C ARG A 4 -7.15 -21.84 -12.51
N MET A 5 -7.02 -20.86 -11.64
CA MET A 5 -8.03 -19.81 -11.50
C MET A 5 -8.15 -18.98 -12.77
N ALA A 6 -7.01 -18.63 -13.38
CA ALA A 6 -6.99 -17.89 -14.63
C ALA A 6 -7.66 -18.67 -15.76
N MET A 7 -7.38 -19.98 -15.87
CA MET A 7 -7.98 -20.85 -16.88
C MET A 7 -9.49 -20.95 -16.73
N VAL A 8 -9.98 -21.09 -15.50
CA VAL A 8 -11.41 -21.19 -15.21
C VAL A 8 -12.13 -19.87 -15.51
N SER A 9 -11.50 -18.74 -15.22
CA SER A 9 -12.10 -17.42 -15.40
C SER A 9 -11.88 -16.82 -16.79
N GLY A 10 -11.02 -17.44 -17.62
CA GLY A 10 -10.66 -16.88 -18.92
C GLY A 10 -9.66 -15.73 -18.85
N LEU A 11 -9.13 -15.44 -17.67
CA LEU A 11 -8.20 -14.32 -17.47
C LEU A 11 -6.84 -14.55 -18.14
N GLU A 12 -6.50 -15.80 -18.48
CA GLU A 12 -5.22 -16.10 -19.15
C GLU A 12 -5.09 -15.41 -20.52
N ASN A 13 -6.21 -14.99 -21.10
CA ASN A 13 -6.21 -14.27 -22.37
C ASN A 13 -6.21 -12.74 -22.21
N ASP A 14 -6.31 -12.24 -20.98
CA ASP A 14 -6.27 -10.83 -20.70
C ASP A 14 -4.87 -10.27 -20.95
N PRO A 15 -4.71 -9.16 -21.73
CA PRO A 15 -3.38 -8.62 -22.00
C PRO A 15 -2.60 -8.22 -20.76
N VAL A 16 -3.27 -7.77 -19.70
CA VAL A 16 -2.61 -7.40 -18.45
C VAL A 16 -2.04 -8.64 -17.78
N MET A 17 -2.82 -9.71 -17.71
CA MET A 17 -2.39 -10.96 -17.08
C MET A 17 -1.30 -11.65 -17.87
N LYS A 18 -1.32 -11.55 -19.21
CA LYS A 18 -0.26 -12.09 -20.06
C LYS A 18 1.07 -11.39 -19.88
N ARG A 19 1.05 -10.08 -19.65
CA ARG A 19 2.28 -9.32 -19.40
C ARG A 19 2.89 -9.65 -18.04
N GLU A 20 2.04 -9.97 -17.08
CA GLU A 20 2.46 -10.44 -15.78
C GLU A 20 2.64 -11.95 -15.86
N LYS A 21 3.81 -12.39 -16.38
CA LYS A 21 4.10 -13.82 -16.63
C LYS A 21 3.87 -14.71 -15.42
N GLU A 22 3.93 -14.12 -14.25
CA GLU A 22 3.66 -14.80 -13.00
C GLU A 22 2.60 -14.00 -12.22
N TRP A 23 1.71 -14.74 -11.59
CA TRP A 23 0.68 -14.15 -10.74
C TRP A 23 1.31 -13.58 -9.48
N SER A 24 1.72 -12.33 -9.54
CA SER A 24 2.30 -11.62 -8.39
C SER A 24 1.24 -10.75 -7.73
N VAL A 25 1.51 -10.38 -6.48
CA VAL A 25 0.68 -9.41 -5.76
C VAL A 25 0.66 -8.08 -6.53
N GLN A 26 1.80 -7.68 -7.10
CA GLN A 26 1.89 -6.45 -7.89
C GLN A 26 0.99 -6.50 -9.12
N GLY A 27 0.98 -7.62 -9.84
CA GLY A 27 0.11 -7.81 -11.00
C GLY A 27 -1.37 -7.73 -10.62
N LEU A 28 -1.74 -8.34 -9.50
CA LEU A 28 -3.10 -8.28 -9.00
C LEU A 28 -3.52 -6.83 -8.72
N TYR A 29 -2.67 -6.05 -8.05
CA TYR A 29 -2.98 -4.65 -7.76
C TYR A 29 -3.05 -3.83 -9.04
N THR A 30 -2.18 -4.06 -10.00
CA THR A 30 -2.21 -3.37 -11.30
C THR A 30 -3.54 -3.60 -12.02
N TYR A 31 -4.05 -4.84 -11.96
CA TYR A 31 -5.31 -5.20 -12.59
C TYR A 31 -6.52 -4.61 -11.86
N THR A 32 -6.53 -4.66 -10.53
CA THR A 32 -7.71 -4.30 -9.72
C THR A 32 -7.79 -2.80 -9.42
N THR A 33 -6.68 -2.07 -9.42
CA THR A 33 -6.66 -0.65 -9.05
C THR A 33 -7.62 0.20 -9.87
N PRO A 34 -7.69 0.08 -11.22
CA PRO A 34 -8.65 0.87 -12.00
C PRO A 34 -10.10 0.62 -11.60
N LEU A 35 -10.43 -0.62 -11.23
CA LEU A 35 -11.78 -0.99 -10.81
C LEU A 35 -12.15 -0.31 -9.49
N PHE A 36 -11.23 -0.28 -8.53
CA PHE A 36 -11.46 0.40 -7.26
C PHE A 36 -11.56 1.91 -7.44
N LYS A 37 -10.75 2.48 -8.30
CA LYS A 37 -10.78 3.91 -8.58
C LYS A 37 -12.10 4.32 -9.21
N GLU A 38 -12.59 3.55 -10.17
CA GLU A 38 -13.87 3.79 -10.83
C GLU A 38 -15.03 3.71 -9.83
N ALA A 39 -14.99 2.77 -8.90
CA ALA A 39 -15.99 2.62 -7.85
C ALA A 39 -15.88 3.68 -6.76
N GLY A 40 -14.86 4.51 -6.75
CA GLY A 40 -14.64 5.54 -5.74
C GLY A 40 -14.18 4.98 -4.40
N LEU A 41 -13.62 3.78 -4.40
CA LEU A 41 -13.19 3.13 -3.16
C LEU A 41 -11.82 3.66 -2.73
N SER A 42 -11.71 4.03 -1.47
CA SER A 42 -10.47 4.50 -0.88
C SER A 42 -10.50 4.22 0.63
N ASP A 43 -9.33 4.11 1.23
CA ASP A 43 -9.23 3.91 2.66
C ASP A 43 -9.18 5.25 3.38
N TYR A 44 -10.15 5.48 4.25
CA TYR A 44 -10.28 6.73 4.99
C TYR A 44 -9.07 7.01 5.88
N ARG A 45 -8.51 5.95 6.49
CA ARG A 45 -7.33 6.10 7.36
C ARG A 45 -6.12 6.63 6.58
N LEU A 46 -5.90 6.13 5.37
CA LEU A 46 -4.81 6.57 4.51
C LEU A 46 -5.03 8.01 4.04
N LEU A 47 -6.26 8.40 3.74
CA LEU A 47 -6.57 9.78 3.36
C LEU A 47 -6.24 10.75 4.50
N ARG A 48 -6.56 10.37 5.73
CA ARG A 48 -6.19 11.19 6.91
C ARG A 48 -4.69 11.33 7.05
N LEU A 49 -3.95 10.24 6.83
CA LEU A 49 -2.49 10.24 6.93
C LEU A 49 -1.86 11.13 5.86
N LEU A 50 -2.36 11.04 4.63
CA LEU A 50 -1.90 11.87 3.52
C LEU A 50 -2.20 13.36 3.78
N GLN A 51 -3.35 13.67 4.37
CA GLN A 51 -3.71 15.01 4.73
C GLN A 51 -2.76 15.56 5.81
N GLU A 52 -2.46 14.75 6.83
CA GLU A 52 -1.51 15.12 7.89
C GLU A 52 -0.13 15.45 7.30
N ASP A 53 0.36 14.62 6.39
CA ASP A 53 1.63 14.84 5.72
C ASP A 53 1.64 16.16 4.94
N ARG A 54 0.53 16.46 4.28
CA ARG A 54 0.42 17.67 3.47
C ARG A 54 0.39 18.93 4.34
N GLU A 55 -0.35 18.88 5.45
CA GLU A 55 -0.52 20.04 6.33
C GLU A 55 0.70 20.34 7.18
N ASN A 56 1.40 19.31 7.62
CA ASN A 56 2.50 19.44 8.58
C ASN A 56 3.87 19.10 7.99
N ASN A 57 3.94 18.89 6.68
CA ASN A 57 5.18 18.57 5.97
C ASN A 57 5.91 17.39 6.61
N THR A 58 5.16 16.34 6.93
CA THR A 58 5.68 15.11 7.49
C THR A 58 5.73 14.01 6.42
N ASP A 59 6.28 12.85 6.78
CA ASP A 59 6.45 11.72 5.86
C ASP A 59 5.90 10.44 6.49
N LEU A 60 4.73 10.55 7.09
CA LEU A 60 4.13 9.45 7.85
C LEU A 60 3.60 8.33 6.94
N TYR A 61 3.06 8.68 5.77
CA TYR A 61 2.58 7.69 4.81
C TYR A 61 3.73 6.77 4.36
N TYR A 62 4.84 7.34 3.94
CA TYR A 62 6.01 6.58 3.51
C TYR A 62 6.59 5.77 4.66
N THR A 63 6.66 6.35 5.85
CA THR A 63 7.12 5.67 7.06
C THR A 63 6.30 4.42 7.36
N LEU A 64 4.97 4.55 7.31
CA LEU A 64 4.06 3.43 7.53
C LEU A 64 4.26 2.33 6.47
N LYS A 65 4.37 2.73 5.21
CA LYS A 65 4.57 1.78 4.12
C LYS A 65 5.84 0.96 4.33
N VAL A 66 6.96 1.61 4.63
CA VAL A 66 8.23 0.91 4.87
C VAL A 66 8.13 -0.02 6.08
N TYR A 67 7.46 0.42 7.14
CA TYR A 67 7.26 -0.41 8.33
C TYR A 67 6.46 -1.67 8.01
N LEU A 68 5.36 -1.54 7.27
CA LEU A 68 4.51 -2.68 6.90
C LEU A 68 5.24 -3.61 5.93
N LEU A 69 6.01 -3.07 4.99
CA LEU A 69 6.80 -3.87 4.04
C LEU A 69 7.93 -4.64 4.73
N ASN A 70 8.38 -4.18 5.89
CA ASN A 70 9.36 -4.89 6.72
C ASN A 70 8.71 -5.76 7.80
N GLU A 71 7.45 -6.16 7.57
CA GLU A 71 6.70 -7.07 8.45
C GLU A 71 6.64 -6.58 9.89
N ASN A 72 6.47 -5.28 10.06
CA ASN A 72 6.37 -4.62 11.37
C ASN A 72 7.64 -4.76 12.22
N ASN A 73 8.79 -4.96 11.59
CA ASN A 73 10.08 -5.02 12.26
C ASN A 73 10.66 -3.61 12.38
N VAL A 74 10.68 -3.07 13.59
CA VAL A 74 11.12 -1.70 13.85
C VAL A 74 12.58 -1.47 13.44
N THR A 75 13.46 -2.41 13.76
CA THR A 75 14.90 -2.29 13.46
C THR A 75 15.14 -2.26 11.96
N MET A 76 14.56 -3.20 11.22
CA MET A 76 14.71 -3.26 9.76
C MET A 76 14.09 -2.05 9.08
N ALA A 77 12.94 -1.61 9.54
CA ALA A 77 12.28 -0.44 8.97
C ALA A 77 13.09 0.84 9.22
N ALA A 78 13.62 1.02 10.43
CA ALA A 78 14.47 2.17 10.74
C ALA A 78 15.72 2.19 9.88
N ASP A 79 16.36 1.03 9.67
CA ASP A 79 17.51 0.93 8.78
C ASP A 79 17.13 1.30 7.34
N SER A 80 16.01 0.81 6.85
CA SER A 80 15.52 1.12 5.50
C SER A 80 15.23 2.60 5.32
N LEU A 81 14.77 3.27 6.37
CA LEU A 81 14.46 4.70 6.36
C LEU A 81 15.67 5.58 6.68
N HIS A 82 16.79 4.98 7.05
CA HIS A 82 18.00 5.70 7.48
C HIS A 82 17.74 6.64 8.65
N ILE A 83 16.95 6.18 9.61
CA ILE A 83 16.64 6.94 10.83
C ILE A 83 16.93 6.10 12.07
N HIS A 84 17.07 6.77 13.21
CA HIS A 84 17.25 6.08 14.48
C HIS A 84 15.96 5.35 14.89
N ARG A 85 16.12 4.21 15.56
CA ARG A 85 15.01 3.39 16.03
C ARG A 85 13.99 4.21 16.85
N ASN A 86 14.47 5.04 17.75
CA ASN A 86 13.60 5.86 18.61
C ASN A 86 12.78 6.87 17.79
N THR A 87 13.36 7.41 16.73
CA THR A 87 12.64 8.29 15.80
C THR A 87 11.49 7.55 15.13
N LEU A 88 11.74 6.32 14.70
CA LEU A 88 10.68 5.50 14.08
C LEU A 88 9.57 5.20 15.10
N VAL A 89 9.92 4.81 16.32
CA VAL A 89 8.93 4.53 17.36
C VAL A 89 8.02 5.76 17.59
N TYR A 90 8.61 6.93 17.63
CA TYR A 90 7.84 8.17 17.77
C TYR A 90 6.91 8.41 16.58
N ARG A 91 7.41 8.23 15.36
CA ARG A 91 6.58 8.39 14.14
C ARG A 91 5.45 7.37 14.10
N LEU A 92 5.71 6.14 14.51
CA LEU A 92 4.66 5.10 14.55
C LEU A 92 3.56 5.47 15.55
N LYS A 93 3.92 6.09 16.66
CA LYS A 93 2.94 6.60 17.61
C LYS A 93 2.06 7.70 16.96
N GLN A 94 2.69 8.64 16.26
CA GLN A 94 1.95 9.68 15.55
C GLN A 94 1.01 9.07 14.51
N ILE A 95 1.45 8.05 13.79
CA ILE A 95 0.64 7.35 12.79
C ILE A 95 -0.60 6.74 13.46
N ARG A 96 -0.41 5.98 14.54
CA ARG A 96 -1.53 5.34 15.24
C ARG A 96 -2.55 6.37 15.75
N GLU A 97 -2.08 7.48 16.27
CA GLU A 97 -2.96 8.55 16.74
C GLU A 97 -3.72 9.20 15.58
N CYS A 98 -3.06 9.40 14.45
CA CYS A 98 -3.66 10.01 13.26
C CYS A 98 -4.77 9.14 12.67
N ILE A 99 -4.51 7.84 12.49
CA ILE A 99 -5.45 6.94 11.83
C ILE A 99 -6.40 6.22 12.80
N GLU A 100 -6.14 6.31 14.10
CA GLU A 100 -6.95 5.68 15.14
C GLU A 100 -7.13 4.17 14.93
N ALA A 101 -6.04 3.49 14.56
CA ALA A 101 -6.06 2.06 14.29
C ALA A 101 -4.78 1.40 14.81
N ASP A 102 -4.89 0.11 15.12
CA ASP A 102 -3.75 -0.69 15.55
C ASP A 102 -3.03 -1.25 14.32
N ILE A 103 -1.90 -0.64 13.97
CA ILE A 103 -1.10 -1.05 12.82
C ILE A 103 -0.38 -2.38 13.04
N ASN A 104 -0.39 -2.90 14.27
CA ASN A 104 0.19 -4.21 14.58
C ASN A 104 -0.83 -5.35 14.52
N ASP A 105 -2.11 -5.03 14.36
CA ASP A 105 -3.12 -6.02 14.04
C ASP A 105 -2.91 -6.52 12.61
N ASN A 106 -2.79 -7.84 12.43
CA ASN A 106 -2.46 -8.43 11.14
C ASN A 106 -3.45 -8.09 10.04
N GLU A 107 -4.73 -8.10 10.36
CA GLU A 107 -5.77 -7.77 9.38
C GLU A 107 -5.69 -6.31 8.97
N THR A 108 -5.57 -5.42 9.94
CA THR A 108 -5.43 -3.98 9.70
C THR A 108 -4.19 -3.69 8.86
N ALA A 109 -3.06 -4.30 9.20
CA ALA A 109 -1.81 -4.11 8.47
C ALA A 109 -1.95 -4.54 7.01
N ARG A 110 -2.58 -5.68 6.75
CA ARG A 110 -2.79 -6.16 5.37
C ARG A 110 -3.72 -5.25 4.59
N GLU A 111 -4.80 -4.78 5.18
CA GLU A 111 -5.73 -3.85 4.53
C GLU A 111 -5.01 -2.56 4.15
N LEU A 112 -4.29 -1.98 5.10
CA LEU A 112 -3.58 -0.73 4.86
C LEU A 112 -2.55 -0.88 3.74
N LEU A 113 -1.77 -1.95 3.77
CA LEU A 113 -0.75 -2.18 2.75
C LEU A 113 -1.38 -2.36 1.37
N ALA A 114 -2.50 -3.10 1.28
CA ALA A 114 -3.21 -3.30 0.02
C ALA A 114 -3.68 -1.97 -0.57
N PHE A 115 -4.32 -1.12 0.23
CA PHE A 115 -4.79 0.19 -0.23
C PHE A 115 -3.64 1.12 -0.56
N MET A 116 -2.52 1.05 0.17
CA MET A 116 -1.33 1.83 -0.14
C MET A 116 -0.75 1.47 -1.50
N MET A 117 -0.69 0.18 -1.81
CA MET A 117 -0.21 -0.30 -3.10
C MET A 117 -1.10 0.19 -4.24
N MET A 118 -2.41 0.12 -4.07
CA MET A 118 -3.35 0.62 -5.08
C MET A 118 -3.25 2.14 -5.25
N TYR A 119 -3.09 2.87 -4.15
CA TYR A 119 -2.91 4.31 -4.19
C TYR A 119 -1.63 4.69 -4.96
N ASP A 120 -0.53 4.02 -4.67
CA ASP A 120 0.74 4.28 -5.34
C ASP A 120 0.64 4.03 -6.84
N ILE A 121 0.00 2.94 -7.26
CA ILE A 121 -0.23 2.60 -8.67
C ILE A 121 -1.11 3.68 -9.33
N SER A 122 -2.16 4.09 -8.67
CA SER A 122 -3.06 5.13 -9.16
C SER A 122 -2.32 6.44 -9.41
N ARG A 123 -1.41 6.82 -8.53
CA ARG A 123 -0.61 8.04 -8.69
C ARG A 123 0.38 7.94 -9.85
N GLN A 124 0.98 6.77 -10.06
CA GLN A 124 1.87 6.55 -11.20
C GLN A 124 1.12 6.73 -12.53
N ASP A 125 -0.10 6.21 -12.61
CA ASP A 125 -0.94 6.34 -13.81
C ASP A 125 -1.30 7.80 -14.07
N GLU A 126 -1.63 8.56 -13.05
CA GLU A 126 -1.91 10.00 -13.18
C GLU A 126 -0.70 10.76 -13.71
N LYS A 127 0.51 10.43 -13.26
CA LYS A 127 1.75 11.04 -13.75
C LYS A 127 2.02 10.70 -15.20
N ARG A 128 1.67 9.50 -15.64
CA ARG A 128 1.85 9.09 -17.04
C ARG A 128 0.90 9.80 -18.00
N GLN A 129 -0.28 10.20 -17.51
CA GLN A 129 -1.28 10.90 -18.33
C GLN A 129 -0.98 12.39 -18.51
N LYS A 130 -0.07 12.92 -17.72
CA LYS A 130 0.40 14.30 -17.85
C LYS A 130 1.61 14.37 -18.78
#